data_8620b58161b3632d5fb42507ff0f475c
#
_entry.id   8620b58161b3632d5fb42507ff0f475c
#
_cell.length_a   1.000
_cell.length_b   1.000
_cell.length_c   1.000
_cell.angle_alpha   90.00
_cell.angle_beta   90.00
_cell.angle_gamma   90.00
#
_symmetry.space_group_name_H-M   'P 1'
#
loop_
_entity.id
_entity.type
_entity.pdbx_description
1 polymer ?
#
loop_
_entity_poly.entity_id
_entity_poly.type
_entity_poly.pdbx_seq_one_letter_code
_entity_poly.pdbx_strand_id
1 'polypeptide(L)'
;MNKTFTINNHEWIIEEKTGDKLLEIYNKRTGNNAYMCNGLTFYKEHKIWIAEELCEDEKIRTLKHELTHCYIWEMGFYNVDFNYEEVICDFVATIHDFINEVIKSE
;
A
#
# COMPACT_ATOMS: atom_id res chain seq x y z
N MET A 1 13.18 0.18 4.28
CA MET A 1 12.48 -1.11 3.98
C MET A 1 12.49 -1.32 2.47
N ASN A 2 13.48 -2.04 1.99
CA ASN A 2 13.54 -2.42 0.56
C ASN A 2 13.58 -3.93 0.50
N LYS A 3 12.61 -4.54 -0.16
CA LYS A 3 12.52 -6.00 -0.24
C LYS A 3 11.70 -6.42 -1.44
N THR A 4 11.80 -7.69 -1.79
CA THR A 4 11.02 -8.30 -2.85
C THR A 4 10.11 -9.38 -2.28
N PHE A 5 9.04 -9.66 -2.99
CA PHE A 5 8.17 -10.79 -2.69
C PHE A 5 7.54 -11.29 -3.98
N THR A 6 7.02 -12.51 -3.94
CA THR A 6 6.40 -13.12 -5.11
C THR A 6 4.93 -13.43 -4.80
N ILE A 7 4.07 -13.07 -5.73
CA ILE A 7 2.65 -13.42 -5.66
C ILE A 7 2.20 -13.79 -7.07
N ASN A 8 1.49 -14.91 -7.18
CA ASN A 8 0.95 -15.39 -8.46
C ASN A 8 2.02 -15.49 -9.54
N ASN A 9 3.23 -15.91 -9.15
CA ASN A 9 4.43 -16.03 -9.99
C ASN A 9 4.97 -14.68 -10.52
N HIS A 10 4.50 -13.58 -10.01
CA HIS A 10 5.06 -12.25 -10.32
C HIS A 10 5.93 -11.77 -9.17
N GLU A 11 7.13 -11.32 -9.49
CA GLU A 11 8.00 -10.70 -8.50
C GLU A 11 7.64 -9.22 -8.36
N TRP A 12 7.47 -8.79 -7.12
CA TRP A 12 7.18 -7.41 -6.77
C TRP A 12 8.31 -6.84 -5.93
N ILE A 13 8.50 -5.54 -6.01
CA ILE A 13 9.53 -4.83 -5.25
C ILE A 13 8.87 -3.80 -4.37
N ILE A 14 9.28 -3.76 -3.10
CA ILE A 14 8.89 -2.70 -2.16
C ILE A 14 10.09 -1.79 -1.98
N GLU A 15 9.90 -0.49 -2.18
CA GLU A 15 10.96 0.51 -2.05
C GLU A 15 10.48 1.71 -1.26
N GLU A 16 11.39 2.32 -0.51
CA GLU A 16 11.12 3.60 0.13
C GLU A 16 11.57 4.73 -0.78
N LYS A 17 10.74 5.76 -0.90
CA LYS A 17 11.04 6.97 -1.66
C LYS A 17 10.62 8.17 -0.83
N THR A 18 11.13 9.35 -1.17
CA THR A 18 10.71 10.56 -0.47
C THR A 18 9.21 10.79 -0.65
N GLY A 19 8.58 11.33 0.38
CA GLY A 19 7.17 11.69 0.30
C GLY A 19 6.88 12.68 -0.82
N ASP A 20 7.80 13.59 -1.07
CA ASP A 20 7.67 14.56 -2.17
C ASP A 20 7.60 13.86 -3.52
N LYS A 21 8.39 12.83 -3.72
CA LYS A 21 8.38 12.08 -4.98
C LYS A 21 7.07 11.31 -5.15
N LEU A 22 6.58 10.68 -4.09
CA LEU A 22 5.29 10.00 -4.13
C LEU A 22 4.16 10.98 -4.46
N LEU A 23 4.18 12.14 -3.81
CA LEU A 23 3.16 13.15 -3.99
C LEU A 23 3.13 13.70 -5.41
N GLU A 24 4.31 13.97 -5.98
CA GLU A 24 4.43 14.44 -7.35
C GLU A 24 3.79 13.44 -8.32
N ILE A 25 4.13 12.17 -8.20
CA ILE A 25 3.60 11.14 -9.08
C ILE A 25 2.11 10.91 -8.88
N TYR A 26 1.65 10.91 -7.63
CA TYR A 26 0.23 10.76 -7.32
C TYR A 26 -0.60 11.88 -7.96
N ASN A 27 -0.19 13.13 -7.75
CA ASN A 27 -0.90 14.27 -8.30
C ASN A 27 -0.88 14.30 -9.81
N LYS A 28 0.24 13.91 -10.42
CA LYS A 28 0.36 13.84 -11.86
C LYS A 28 -0.58 12.79 -12.46
N ARG A 29 -0.71 11.64 -11.80
CA ARG A 29 -1.58 10.55 -12.28
C ARG A 29 -3.06 10.83 -12.10
N THR A 30 -3.43 11.44 -10.99
CA THR A 30 -4.83 11.64 -10.63
C THR A 30 -5.37 13.01 -11.05
N GLY A 31 -4.49 13.96 -11.29
CA GLY A 31 -4.89 15.35 -11.50
C GLY A 31 -5.33 16.05 -10.23
N ASN A 32 -5.11 15.43 -9.08
CA ASN A 32 -5.46 15.98 -7.78
C ASN A 32 -4.39 16.94 -7.27
N ASN A 33 -4.74 17.70 -6.24
CA ASN A 33 -3.83 18.57 -5.50
C ASN A 33 -3.74 18.09 -4.07
N ALA A 34 -3.35 16.80 -3.88
CA ALA A 34 -3.20 16.25 -2.56
C ALA A 34 -2.02 16.89 -1.83
N TYR A 35 -2.09 16.91 -0.50
CA TYR A 35 -1.01 17.43 0.34
C TYR A 35 -0.03 16.37 0.76
N MET A 36 -0.40 15.10 0.67
CA MET A 36 0.39 14.01 1.21
C MET A 36 0.06 12.71 0.47
N CYS A 37 1.09 11.90 0.27
CA CYS A 37 0.94 10.56 -0.27
C CYS A 37 1.93 9.65 0.44
N ASN A 38 1.41 8.71 1.24
CA ASN A 38 2.26 7.84 2.07
C ASN A 38 2.69 6.57 1.34
N GLY A 39 1.94 6.13 0.35
CA GLY A 39 2.27 4.93 -0.40
C GLY A 39 1.61 4.91 -1.76
N LEU A 40 2.17 4.15 -2.68
CA LEU A 40 1.64 3.96 -4.03
C LEU A 40 1.88 2.53 -4.49
N THR A 41 0.90 1.97 -5.19
CA THR A 41 1.02 0.68 -5.83
C THR A 41 1.06 0.89 -7.34
N PHE A 42 2.09 0.36 -7.98
CA PHE A 42 2.28 0.41 -9.43
C PHE A 42 2.00 -0.98 -9.98
N TYR A 43 0.79 -1.18 -10.48
CA TYR A 43 0.31 -2.53 -10.83
C TYR A 43 1.10 -3.15 -11.98
N LYS A 44 1.30 -2.41 -13.06
CA LYS A 44 1.97 -2.93 -14.25
C LYS A 44 3.46 -3.14 -14.04
N GLU A 45 4.08 -2.30 -13.24
CA GLU A 45 5.50 -2.36 -12.96
C GLU A 45 5.82 -3.31 -11.80
N HIS A 46 4.81 -3.83 -11.11
CA HIS A 46 4.94 -4.75 -9.97
C HIS A 46 5.81 -4.15 -8.87
N LYS A 47 5.47 -2.95 -8.42
CA LYS A 47 6.22 -2.33 -7.33
C LYS A 47 5.31 -1.52 -6.41
N ILE A 48 5.77 -1.36 -5.18
CA ILE A 48 5.10 -0.58 -4.14
C ILE A 48 6.12 0.42 -3.60
N TRP A 49 5.72 1.67 -3.48
CA TRP A 49 6.55 2.70 -2.86
C TRP A 49 5.93 3.14 -1.55
N ILE A 50 6.77 3.32 -0.52
CA ILE A 50 6.38 3.81 0.80
C ILE A 50 7.21 5.06 1.10
N ALA A 51 6.58 6.07 1.69
CA ALA A 51 7.28 7.31 2.05
C ALA A 51 8.30 7.04 3.16
N GLU A 52 9.56 7.39 2.90
CA GLU A 52 10.66 7.10 3.82
C GLU A 52 10.61 7.90 5.12
N GLU A 53 9.90 9.02 5.13
CA GLU A 53 9.81 9.90 6.31
C GLU A 53 8.84 9.40 7.38
N LEU A 54 8.00 8.41 7.06
CA LEU A 54 7.05 7.87 8.01
C LEU A 54 7.76 7.17 9.16
N CYS A 55 7.17 7.22 10.36
CA CYS A 55 7.66 6.39 11.46
C CYS A 55 7.39 4.92 11.16
N GLU A 56 8.04 4.03 11.90
CA GLU A 56 7.99 2.60 11.61
C GLU A 56 6.56 2.05 11.61
N ASP A 57 5.76 2.42 12.60
CA ASP A 57 4.38 1.94 12.70
C ASP A 57 3.54 2.40 11.49
N GLU A 58 3.74 3.63 11.05
CA GLU A 58 3.03 4.15 9.89
C GLU A 58 3.49 3.51 8.60
N LYS A 59 4.78 3.19 8.47
CA LYS A 59 5.29 2.46 7.32
C LYS A 59 4.63 1.10 7.21
N ILE A 60 4.53 0.39 8.33
CA ILE A 60 3.91 -0.94 8.36
C ILE A 60 2.43 -0.86 7.98
N ARG A 61 1.71 0.11 8.56
CA ARG A 61 0.28 0.29 8.23
C ARG A 61 0.08 0.63 6.76
N THR A 62 0.89 1.53 6.23
CA THR A 62 0.85 1.93 4.84
C THR A 62 1.16 0.73 3.93
N LEU A 63 2.17 -0.06 4.30
CA LEU A 63 2.51 -1.25 3.54
C LEU A 63 1.37 -2.26 3.50
N LYS A 64 0.68 -2.46 4.62
CA LYS A 64 -0.50 -3.35 4.65
C LYS A 64 -1.58 -2.87 3.70
N HIS A 65 -1.81 -1.56 3.65
CA HIS A 65 -2.76 -0.95 2.73
C HIS A 65 -2.36 -1.21 1.28
N GLU A 66 -1.11 -0.93 0.92
CA GLU A 66 -0.64 -1.11 -0.46
C GLU A 66 -0.56 -2.59 -0.86
N LEU A 67 -0.17 -3.47 0.05
CA LEU A 67 -0.16 -4.91 -0.22
C LEU A 67 -1.58 -5.44 -0.47
N THR A 68 -2.57 -4.86 0.16
CA THR A 68 -3.96 -5.24 -0.09
C THR A 68 -4.39 -4.85 -1.50
N HIS A 69 -4.02 -3.66 -1.97
CA HIS A 69 -4.22 -3.27 -3.38
C HIS A 69 -3.57 -4.28 -4.32
N CYS A 70 -2.32 -4.64 -4.03
CA CYS A 70 -1.57 -5.60 -4.81
C CYS A 70 -2.30 -6.95 -4.88
N TYR A 71 -2.76 -7.45 -3.74
CA TYR A 71 -3.47 -8.72 -3.66
C TYR A 71 -4.77 -8.69 -4.46
N ILE A 72 -5.54 -7.63 -4.32
CA ILE A 72 -6.79 -7.47 -5.06
C ILE A 72 -6.53 -7.53 -6.57
N TRP A 73 -5.51 -6.82 -7.02
CA TRP A 73 -5.17 -6.80 -8.44
C TRP A 73 -4.68 -8.16 -8.94
N GLU A 74 -3.75 -8.79 -8.20
CA GLU A 74 -3.18 -10.08 -8.59
C GLU A 74 -4.20 -11.22 -8.61
N MET A 75 -5.20 -11.14 -7.74
CA MET A 75 -6.23 -12.18 -7.66
C MET A 75 -7.42 -11.92 -8.59
N GLY A 76 -7.35 -10.87 -9.40
CA GLY A 76 -8.36 -10.60 -10.42
C GLY A 76 -9.66 -9.99 -9.95
N PHE A 77 -9.65 -9.31 -8.80
CA PHE A 77 -10.86 -8.64 -8.29
C PHE A 77 -11.02 -7.24 -8.90
N TYR A 78 -10.95 -7.16 -10.23
CA TYR A 78 -10.95 -5.87 -10.93
C TYR A 78 -12.29 -5.14 -10.93
N ASN A 79 -13.38 -5.83 -10.58
CA ASN A 79 -14.72 -5.27 -10.66
C ASN A 79 -15.13 -4.50 -9.41
N VAL A 80 -14.25 -4.41 -8.43
CA VAL A 80 -14.52 -3.65 -7.21
C VAL A 80 -14.34 -2.16 -7.53
N ASP A 81 -15.33 -1.36 -7.19
CA ASP A 81 -15.23 0.09 -7.33
C ASP A 81 -14.04 0.62 -6.53
N PHE A 82 -13.30 1.57 -7.09
CA PHE A 82 -12.09 2.11 -6.46
C PHE A 82 -12.33 2.61 -5.04
N ASN A 83 -13.45 3.28 -4.80
CA ASN A 83 -13.75 3.79 -3.47
C ASN A 83 -13.96 2.66 -2.46
N TYR A 84 -14.61 1.58 -2.88
CA TYR A 84 -14.76 0.41 -2.02
C TYR A 84 -13.42 -0.28 -1.78
N GLU A 85 -12.58 -0.34 -2.80
CA GLU A 85 -11.25 -0.93 -2.65
C GLU A 85 -10.43 -0.15 -1.63
N GLU A 86 -10.48 1.19 -1.65
CA GLU A 86 -9.78 2.02 -0.67
C GLU A 86 -10.28 1.74 0.75
N VAL A 87 -11.59 1.59 0.93
CA VAL A 87 -12.16 1.24 2.24
C VAL A 87 -11.69 -0.13 2.69
N ILE A 88 -11.64 -1.09 1.79
CA ILE A 88 -11.14 -2.45 2.11
C ILE A 88 -9.68 -2.38 2.53
N CYS A 89 -8.85 -1.64 1.82
CA CYS A 89 -7.43 -1.52 2.14
C CYS A 89 -7.22 -0.88 3.51
N ASP A 90 -7.96 0.18 3.82
CA ASP A 90 -7.89 0.82 5.14
C ASP A 90 -8.37 -0.13 6.23
N PHE A 91 -9.46 -0.83 5.99
CA PHE A 91 -10.01 -1.78 6.95
C PHE A 91 -9.01 -2.89 7.26
N VAL A 92 -8.40 -3.48 6.23
CA VAL A 92 -7.40 -4.54 6.42
C VAL A 92 -6.21 -4.03 7.20
N ALA A 93 -5.72 -2.83 6.89
CA ALA A 93 -4.57 -2.26 7.57
C ALA A 93 -4.82 -2.07 9.07
N THR A 94 -6.03 -1.70 9.45
CA THR A 94 -6.37 -1.44 10.86
C THR A 94 -6.80 -2.70 11.60
N ILE A 95 -7.63 -3.55 10.99
CA ILE A 95 -8.11 -4.77 11.65
C ILE A 95 -6.98 -5.76 11.90
N HIS A 96 -6.01 -5.80 11.02
CA HIS A 96 -4.86 -6.69 11.16
C HIS A 96 -4.05 -6.34 12.42
N ASP A 97 -3.86 -5.05 12.69
CA ASP A 97 -3.17 -4.61 13.90
C ASP A 97 -3.94 -5.02 15.16
N PHE A 98 -5.25 -4.80 15.17
CA PHE A 98 -6.10 -5.18 16.28
C PHE A 98 -6.05 -6.69 16.56
N ILE A 99 -6.16 -7.48 15.50
CA ILE A 99 -6.11 -8.95 15.64
C ILE A 99 -4.77 -9.39 16.22
N ASN A 100 -3.68 -8.83 15.72
CA ASN A 100 -2.35 -9.17 16.23
C ASN A 100 -2.18 -8.78 17.70
N GLU A 101 -2.70 -7.64 18.12
CA GLU A 101 -2.66 -7.24 19.52
C GLU A 101 -3.39 -8.24 20.40
N VAL A 102 -4.58 -8.67 19.99
CA VAL A 102 -5.36 -9.64 20.76
C VAL A 102 -4.63 -10.98 20.84
N ILE A 103 -4.07 -11.45 19.73
CA ILE A 103 -3.35 -12.72 19.70
C ILE A 103 -2.10 -12.69 20.59
N LYS A 104 -1.40 -11.56 20.62
CA LYS A 104 -0.15 -11.43 21.39
C LYS A 104 -0.37 -11.14 22.85
N SER A 105 -1.54 -10.63 23.24
CA SER A 105 -1.84 -10.33 24.64
C SER A 105 -2.23 -11.61 25.36
N GLU A 106 -1.46 -11.98 26.36
CA GLU A 106 -1.75 -13.13 27.22
C GLU A 106 -1.74 -12.74 28.68
#